data_73447c3afa62065493bfb8282e5675c0
#
_entry.id   73447c3afa62065493bfb8282e5675c0
#
_cell.length_a   1.000
_cell.length_b   1.000
_cell.length_c   1.000
_cell.angle_alpha   90.00
_cell.angle_beta   90.00
_cell.angle_gamma   90.00
#
_symmetry.space_group_name_H-M   'P 1'
#
loop_
_entity.id
_entity.type
_entity.pdbx_description
1 polymer ?
#
loop_
_entity_poly.entity_id
_entity_poly.type
_entity_poly.pdbx_seq_one_letter_code
_entity_poly.pdbx_strand_id
1 'polypeptide(L)'
;MTDVNLLQGPIHAVHVELGAKFAPFGGWEMPVSYAGTVGEHQAVRTTVGLFDVSHLGKATIRGAGAAQFVNSALTNDLGRIRPGKAQYTLCCAPDGGVIDDLIAYYVNNDEIFLVPNAANTAAVVAELRKVAPEGITVTDEHREYGVFAVQGPRATAVLTALGLPTDMEYMAYADADWDGRRIRVCRTGYTGEHGYELLPRWADAEPLFRALVEQVRAHDGQPAGLGARDTLRTEMGYPLHGHELSLEISPMQARCGWAIGWKKPEFWGKAALEQEKSAGPRRILLGLKALDRGVLRQGQTVLRDGAPVGETTSGTFSPTLQFGIALALLDTDAGIEPGAEVEVDVRGRRLRCEVVRPPFVDTKTK
;
A
#
# COMPACT_ATOMS: atom_id res chain seq x y z
N MET A 1 8.34 20.96 -21.92
CA MET A 1 8.19 20.17 -20.68
C MET A 1 7.61 21.16 -19.68
N THR A 2 6.35 21.06 -19.36
CA THR A 2 5.72 21.87 -18.30
C THR A 2 6.37 21.44 -16.99
N ASP A 3 7.05 22.35 -16.31
CA ASP A 3 7.52 22.15 -14.94
C ASP A 3 6.32 21.79 -14.06
N VAL A 4 6.11 20.50 -13.83
CA VAL A 4 5.13 20.04 -12.85
C VAL A 4 5.74 20.37 -11.50
N ASN A 5 5.18 21.36 -10.82
CA ASN A 5 5.62 21.76 -9.48
C ASN A 5 5.23 20.65 -8.50
N LEU A 6 6.17 19.72 -8.23
CA LEU A 6 5.94 18.58 -7.33
C LEU A 6 5.82 19.07 -5.89
N LEU A 7 4.90 18.46 -5.14
CA LEU A 7 4.78 18.71 -3.70
C LEU A 7 5.96 18.08 -2.96
N GLN A 8 6.41 18.73 -1.89
CA GLN A 8 7.47 18.22 -1.02
C GLN A 8 6.89 17.82 0.34
N GLY A 9 7.40 16.72 0.88
CA GLY A 9 7.07 16.20 2.21
C GLY A 9 7.62 17.09 3.34
N PRO A 10 7.21 16.84 4.61
CA PRO A 10 7.59 17.67 5.76
C PRO A 10 9.08 17.62 6.07
N ILE A 11 9.78 16.59 5.59
CA ILE A 11 11.18 16.32 5.89
C ILE A 11 12.05 16.28 4.62
N HIS A 12 11.62 16.95 3.55
CA HIS A 12 12.35 16.97 2.27
C HIS A 12 13.83 17.40 2.46
N ALA A 13 14.10 18.43 3.26
CA ALA A 13 15.46 18.89 3.54
C ALA A 13 16.32 17.80 4.20
N VAL A 14 15.74 17.01 5.10
CA VAL A 14 16.43 15.89 5.76
C VAL A 14 16.80 14.80 4.75
N HIS A 15 15.93 14.52 3.78
CA HIS A 15 16.24 13.58 2.70
C HIS A 15 17.43 14.04 1.85
N VAL A 16 17.50 15.36 1.55
CA VAL A 16 18.66 15.95 0.84
C VAL A 16 19.94 15.77 1.65
N GLU A 17 19.92 16.07 2.96
CA GLU A 17 21.05 15.86 3.87
C GLU A 17 21.51 14.39 3.92
N LEU A 18 20.56 13.45 3.85
CA LEU A 18 20.83 12.02 3.84
C LEU A 18 21.29 11.48 2.48
N GLY A 19 21.38 12.34 1.46
CA GLY A 19 21.84 11.97 0.11
C GLY A 19 20.81 11.19 -0.70
N ALA A 20 19.52 11.39 -0.46
CA ALA A 20 18.45 10.73 -1.19
C ALA A 20 18.48 11.05 -2.70
N LYS A 21 18.14 10.06 -3.51
CA LYS A 21 17.78 10.24 -4.92
C LYS A 21 16.28 10.36 -5.02
N PHE A 22 15.80 11.36 -5.73
CA PHE A 22 14.37 11.68 -5.83
C PHE A 22 13.78 11.29 -7.18
N ALA A 23 12.47 11.02 -7.18
CA ALA A 23 11.65 10.93 -8.39
C ALA A 23 10.22 11.40 -8.12
N PRO A 24 9.46 11.78 -9.16
CA PRO A 24 8.03 12.05 -9.08
C PRO A 24 7.27 10.78 -8.70
N PHE A 25 6.39 10.89 -7.69
CA PHE A 25 5.47 9.82 -7.32
C PHE A 25 4.17 10.41 -6.76
N GLY A 26 3.04 10.13 -7.42
CA GLY A 26 1.72 10.58 -6.97
C GLY A 26 1.59 12.10 -6.82
N GLY A 27 2.31 12.90 -7.62
CA GLY A 27 2.34 14.37 -7.53
C GLY A 27 3.36 14.93 -6.53
N TRP A 28 4.15 14.08 -5.88
CA TRP A 28 5.14 14.43 -4.87
C TRP A 28 6.57 14.14 -5.36
N GLU A 29 7.54 14.90 -4.87
CA GLU A 29 8.97 14.62 -5.00
C GLU A 29 9.40 13.70 -3.86
N MET A 30 9.57 12.40 -4.16
CA MET A 30 9.77 11.37 -3.14
C MET A 30 11.16 10.75 -3.23
N PRO A 31 11.76 10.37 -2.06
CA PRO A 31 13.02 9.63 -2.04
C PRO A 31 12.81 8.22 -2.59
N VAL A 32 13.50 7.91 -3.70
CA VAL A 32 13.47 6.58 -4.33
C VAL A 32 14.51 5.66 -3.71
N SER A 33 15.70 6.18 -3.38
CA SER A 33 16.75 5.43 -2.69
C SER A 33 17.74 6.39 -2.02
N TYR A 34 18.51 5.84 -1.06
CA TYR A 34 19.66 6.47 -0.41
C TYR A 34 20.92 5.71 -0.77
N ALA A 35 21.20 4.61 -0.11
CA ALA A 35 22.37 3.76 -0.38
C ALA A 35 22.16 2.79 -1.54
N GLY A 36 20.93 2.57 -1.95
CA GLY A 36 20.55 1.72 -3.08
C GLY A 36 19.49 0.69 -2.72
N THR A 37 18.56 0.50 -3.65
CA THR A 37 17.33 -0.31 -3.49
C THR A 37 17.57 -1.71 -2.93
N VAL A 38 18.60 -2.43 -3.41
CA VAL A 38 18.86 -3.82 -2.97
C VAL A 38 19.30 -3.86 -1.50
N GLY A 39 20.24 -3.00 -1.10
CA GLY A 39 20.70 -2.93 0.29
C GLY A 39 19.60 -2.48 1.25
N GLU A 40 18.79 -1.50 0.84
CA GLU A 40 17.65 -1.01 1.61
C GLU A 40 16.57 -2.08 1.79
N HIS A 41 16.25 -2.81 0.73
CA HIS A 41 15.35 -3.97 0.78
C HIS A 41 15.86 -5.03 1.76
N GLN A 42 17.15 -5.40 1.67
CA GLN A 42 17.75 -6.40 2.55
C GLN A 42 17.74 -5.95 4.02
N ALA A 43 17.98 -4.66 4.30
CA ALA A 43 17.88 -4.13 5.66
C ALA A 43 16.48 -4.34 6.24
N VAL A 44 15.42 -4.09 5.46
CA VAL A 44 14.03 -4.36 5.89
C VAL A 44 13.82 -5.84 6.19
N ARG A 45 14.34 -6.75 5.37
CA ARG A 45 14.18 -8.21 5.55
C ARG A 45 14.98 -8.76 6.74
N THR A 46 16.14 -8.16 7.07
CA THR A 46 17.10 -8.75 8.03
C THR A 46 17.27 -7.95 9.32
N THR A 47 17.06 -6.65 9.28
CA THR A 47 17.22 -5.72 10.41
C THR A 47 16.03 -4.77 10.52
N VAL A 48 16.15 -3.55 10.01
CA VAL A 48 15.07 -2.55 9.98
C VAL A 48 15.31 -1.49 8.91
N GLY A 49 14.25 -1.10 8.20
CA GLY A 49 14.23 0.04 7.28
C GLY A 49 13.28 1.13 7.77
N LEU A 50 13.63 2.39 7.49
CA LEU A 50 12.81 3.56 7.78
C LEU A 50 12.40 4.23 6.47
N PHE A 51 11.11 4.33 6.22
CA PHE A 51 10.54 4.98 5.05
C PHE A 51 9.81 6.27 5.44
N ASP A 52 9.97 7.30 4.63
CA ASP A 52 9.00 8.39 4.57
C ASP A 52 7.93 8.06 3.53
N VAL A 53 6.69 7.97 3.99
CA VAL A 53 5.51 7.80 3.15
C VAL A 53 4.48 8.90 3.41
N SER A 54 4.95 10.09 3.78
CA SER A 54 4.12 11.25 4.10
C SER A 54 3.28 11.78 2.93
N HIS A 55 3.60 11.35 1.71
CA HIS A 55 2.78 11.59 0.51
C HIS A 55 1.42 10.90 0.54
N LEU A 56 1.25 9.83 1.34
CA LEU A 56 -0.07 9.20 1.52
C LEU A 56 -1.09 10.23 2.00
N GLY A 57 -2.32 10.10 1.53
CA GLY A 57 -3.42 10.95 1.95
C GLY A 57 -3.81 10.73 3.41
N LYS A 58 -4.44 11.71 3.98
CA LYS A 58 -5.10 11.65 5.30
C LYS A 58 -6.43 12.38 5.18
N ALA A 59 -7.48 11.75 5.68
CA ALA A 59 -8.78 12.38 5.75
C ALA A 59 -9.51 11.93 7.02
N THR A 60 -10.29 12.83 7.60
CA THR A 60 -11.10 12.50 8.78
C THR A 60 -12.58 12.71 8.48
N ILE A 61 -13.38 11.75 8.86
CA ILE A 61 -14.84 11.79 8.81
C ILE A 61 -15.36 11.90 10.23
N ARG A 62 -16.06 13.00 10.55
CA ARG A 62 -16.56 13.30 11.90
C ARG A 62 -18.04 13.67 11.86
N GLY A 63 -18.75 13.25 12.91
CA GLY A 63 -20.17 13.53 13.15
C GLY A 63 -20.92 12.29 13.60
N ALA A 64 -22.08 12.46 14.19
CA ALA A 64 -22.89 11.34 14.69
C ALA A 64 -23.18 10.34 13.56
N GLY A 65 -22.73 9.08 13.73
CA GLY A 65 -22.88 8.03 12.72
C GLY A 65 -21.82 8.01 11.61
N ALA A 66 -20.67 8.68 11.77
CA ALA A 66 -19.59 8.66 10.79
C ALA A 66 -19.12 7.25 10.42
N ALA A 67 -19.02 6.34 11.40
CA ALA A 67 -18.67 4.94 11.15
C ALA A 67 -19.70 4.22 10.28
N GLN A 68 -21.00 4.46 10.50
CA GLN A 68 -22.06 3.88 9.68
C GLN A 68 -22.00 4.42 8.25
N PHE A 69 -21.80 5.73 8.08
CA PHE A 69 -21.65 6.36 6.78
C PHE A 69 -20.45 5.79 6.01
N VAL A 70 -19.25 5.74 6.62
CA VAL A 70 -18.07 5.15 5.98
C VAL A 70 -18.32 3.67 5.65
N ASN A 71 -18.98 2.94 6.54
CA ASN A 71 -19.33 1.53 6.30
C ASN A 71 -20.28 1.34 5.12
N SER A 72 -21.22 2.28 4.87
CA SER A 72 -22.12 2.22 3.70
C SER A 72 -21.44 2.66 2.39
N ALA A 73 -20.33 3.37 2.46
CA ALA A 73 -19.57 3.83 1.29
C ALA A 73 -18.49 2.84 0.86
N LEU A 74 -17.61 2.41 1.78
CA LEU A 74 -16.45 1.58 1.47
C LEU A 74 -16.79 0.08 1.51
N THR A 75 -15.99 -0.74 0.82
CA THR A 75 -16.33 -2.15 0.59
C THR A 75 -16.25 -3.04 1.82
N ASN A 76 -15.23 -2.89 2.66
CA ASN A 76 -15.06 -3.79 3.80
C ASN A 76 -16.04 -3.44 4.95
N ASP A 77 -16.22 -4.37 5.85
CA ASP A 77 -17.21 -4.27 6.94
C ASP A 77 -16.54 -3.81 8.23
N LEU A 78 -16.77 -2.54 8.62
CA LEU A 78 -16.31 -1.99 9.89
C LEU A 78 -16.89 -2.72 11.11
N GLY A 79 -18.04 -3.39 10.95
CA GLY A 79 -18.62 -4.23 12.00
C GLY A 79 -17.76 -5.44 12.40
N ARG A 80 -16.72 -5.78 11.60
CA ARG A 80 -15.75 -6.85 11.91
C ARG A 80 -14.63 -6.41 12.84
N ILE A 81 -14.51 -5.11 13.08
CA ILE A 81 -13.47 -4.51 13.93
C ILE A 81 -14.11 -3.64 15.00
N ARG A 82 -13.31 -3.15 15.92
CA ARG A 82 -13.73 -2.28 17.04
C ARG A 82 -12.87 -1.01 17.07
N PRO A 83 -13.27 0.03 17.81
CA PRO A 83 -12.41 1.19 18.05
C PRO A 83 -10.99 0.78 18.49
N GLY A 84 -9.96 1.50 17.98
CA GLY A 84 -8.56 1.17 18.17
C GLY A 84 -7.97 0.21 17.11
N LYS A 85 -8.79 -0.22 16.15
CA LYS A 85 -8.37 -1.09 15.02
C LYS A 85 -8.41 -0.36 13.69
N ALA A 86 -7.63 -0.88 12.75
CA ALA A 86 -7.60 -0.46 11.37
C ALA A 86 -8.09 -1.58 10.44
N GLN A 87 -8.52 -1.23 9.25
CA GLN A 87 -8.99 -2.17 8.25
C GLN A 87 -8.61 -1.69 6.84
N TYR A 88 -8.05 -2.59 6.04
CA TYR A 88 -7.92 -2.35 4.61
C TYR A 88 -9.29 -2.44 3.94
N THR A 89 -9.61 -1.49 3.10
CA THR A 89 -10.88 -1.37 2.40
C THR A 89 -10.70 -0.71 1.04
N LEU A 90 -11.74 -0.72 0.21
CA LEU A 90 -11.71 -0.11 -1.11
C LEU A 90 -12.85 0.90 -1.25
N CYS A 91 -12.58 1.99 -1.95
CA CYS A 91 -13.54 2.95 -2.45
C CYS A 91 -13.79 2.60 -3.93
N CYS A 92 -14.99 2.11 -4.25
CA CYS A 92 -15.32 1.67 -5.60
C CYS A 92 -16.25 2.65 -6.31
N ALA A 93 -16.13 2.71 -7.63
CA ALA A 93 -17.08 3.35 -8.53
C ALA A 93 -18.35 2.47 -8.70
N PRO A 94 -19.46 3.00 -9.22
CA PRO A 94 -20.71 2.25 -9.38
C PRO A 94 -20.58 1.00 -10.26
N ASP A 95 -19.63 0.98 -11.19
CA ASP A 95 -19.33 -0.15 -12.09
C ASP A 95 -18.37 -1.19 -11.48
N GLY A 96 -17.93 -0.99 -10.23
CA GLY A 96 -17.03 -1.89 -9.51
C GLY A 96 -15.54 -1.61 -9.72
N GLY A 97 -15.17 -0.63 -10.54
CA GLY A 97 -13.80 -0.14 -10.64
C GLY A 97 -13.33 0.49 -9.32
N VAL A 98 -12.03 0.45 -9.06
CA VAL A 98 -11.47 0.94 -7.79
C VAL A 98 -11.01 2.38 -7.95
N ILE A 99 -11.67 3.30 -7.23
CA ILE A 99 -11.25 4.70 -7.11
C ILE A 99 -9.97 4.76 -6.28
N ASP A 100 -9.96 4.01 -5.16
CA ASP A 100 -8.79 3.88 -4.29
C ASP A 100 -8.88 2.66 -3.38
N ASP A 101 -7.73 2.15 -2.96
CA ASP A 101 -7.56 1.22 -1.85
C ASP A 101 -6.89 1.95 -0.68
N LEU A 102 -7.42 1.78 0.52
CA LEU A 102 -7.03 2.61 1.66
C LEU A 102 -7.16 1.88 2.99
N ILE A 103 -6.50 2.45 4.00
CA ILE A 103 -6.66 2.00 5.39
C ILE A 103 -7.68 2.91 6.11
N ALA A 104 -8.69 2.30 6.72
CA ALA A 104 -9.65 2.96 7.60
C ALA A 104 -9.32 2.64 9.07
N TYR A 105 -9.04 3.66 9.86
CA TYR A 105 -8.81 3.58 11.30
C TYR A 105 -10.11 3.90 12.02
N TYR A 106 -10.63 2.92 12.76
CA TYR A 106 -11.85 3.07 13.54
C TYR A 106 -11.53 3.73 14.89
N VAL A 107 -11.73 5.06 14.96
CA VAL A 107 -11.48 5.83 16.17
C VAL A 107 -12.62 5.62 17.16
N ASN A 108 -13.84 5.91 16.74
CA ASN A 108 -15.09 5.64 17.45
C ASN A 108 -16.26 5.74 16.46
N ASN A 109 -17.52 5.59 16.93
CA ASN A 109 -18.70 5.63 16.07
C ASN A 109 -18.88 6.96 15.32
N ASP A 110 -18.32 8.04 15.87
CA ASP A 110 -18.48 9.40 15.35
C ASP A 110 -17.21 9.93 14.70
N GLU A 111 -16.16 9.10 14.61
CA GLU A 111 -14.90 9.47 13.97
C GLU A 111 -14.23 8.27 13.30
N ILE A 112 -13.98 8.39 11.99
CA ILE A 112 -13.13 7.49 11.20
C ILE A 112 -12.00 8.31 10.59
N PHE A 113 -10.77 7.79 10.69
CA PHE A 113 -9.60 8.36 10.02
C PHE A 113 -9.18 7.47 8.86
N LEU A 114 -9.01 8.06 7.67
CA LEU A 114 -8.66 7.36 6.44
C LEU A 114 -7.25 7.73 5.98
N VAL A 115 -6.56 6.73 5.42
CA VAL A 115 -5.26 6.91 4.77
C VAL A 115 -5.35 6.38 3.33
N PRO A 116 -5.84 7.20 2.39
CA PRO A 116 -5.87 6.89 0.96
C PRO A 116 -4.49 7.06 0.31
N ASN A 117 -4.35 6.56 -0.93
CA ASN A 117 -3.17 6.80 -1.75
C ASN A 117 -3.03 8.28 -2.14
N ALA A 118 -1.78 8.73 -2.30
CA ALA A 118 -1.45 10.14 -2.56
C ALA A 118 -2.24 10.76 -3.73
N ALA A 119 -2.23 10.08 -4.89
CA ALA A 119 -2.87 10.59 -6.10
C ALA A 119 -4.40 10.61 -6.02
N ASN A 120 -4.99 9.75 -5.17
CA ASN A 120 -6.43 9.51 -5.14
C ASN A 120 -7.14 10.23 -3.98
N THR A 121 -6.38 10.82 -3.04
CA THR A 121 -6.93 11.47 -1.83
C THR A 121 -8.04 12.47 -2.15
N ALA A 122 -7.80 13.37 -3.10
CA ALA A 122 -8.77 14.39 -3.48
C ALA A 122 -10.07 13.78 -4.04
N ALA A 123 -9.95 12.72 -4.85
CA ALA A 123 -11.10 12.02 -5.42
C ALA A 123 -11.91 11.30 -4.33
N VAL A 124 -11.26 10.56 -3.42
CA VAL A 124 -11.92 9.89 -2.29
C VAL A 124 -12.66 10.89 -1.40
N VAL A 125 -11.98 12.00 -1.03
CA VAL A 125 -12.58 13.06 -0.22
C VAL A 125 -13.78 13.70 -0.92
N ALA A 126 -13.65 13.99 -2.22
CA ALA A 126 -14.73 14.60 -3.00
C ALA A 126 -15.96 13.69 -3.10
N GLU A 127 -15.76 12.39 -3.38
CA GLU A 127 -16.87 11.43 -3.47
C GLU A 127 -17.57 11.23 -2.11
N LEU A 128 -16.81 11.15 -1.01
CA LEU A 128 -17.40 11.08 0.33
C LEU A 128 -18.17 12.36 0.68
N ARG A 129 -17.62 13.55 0.39
CA ARG A 129 -18.31 14.84 0.65
C ARG A 129 -19.63 14.97 -0.11
N LYS A 130 -19.66 14.49 -1.34
CA LYS A 130 -20.84 14.59 -2.23
C LYS A 130 -22.09 13.92 -1.66
N VAL A 131 -21.92 12.87 -0.85
CA VAL A 131 -23.00 12.06 -0.31
C VAL A 131 -23.03 12.02 1.22
N ALA A 132 -22.18 12.80 1.88
CA ALA A 132 -22.15 12.86 3.34
C ALA A 132 -23.52 13.34 3.88
N PRO A 133 -24.11 12.63 4.83
CA PRO A 133 -25.35 13.07 5.50
C PRO A 133 -25.14 14.39 6.24
N GLU A 134 -26.24 15.10 6.49
CA GLU A 134 -26.22 16.29 7.34
C GLU A 134 -25.61 15.97 8.72
N GLY A 135 -24.73 16.85 9.21
CA GLY A 135 -23.99 16.66 10.47
C GLY A 135 -22.72 15.83 10.35
N ILE A 136 -22.41 15.23 9.19
CA ILE A 136 -21.14 14.56 8.94
C ILE A 136 -20.21 15.45 8.13
N THR A 137 -19.00 15.66 8.66
CA THR A 137 -17.95 16.44 8.01
C THR A 137 -16.86 15.52 7.50
N VAL A 138 -16.46 15.69 6.24
CA VAL A 138 -15.31 15.04 5.62
C VAL A 138 -14.20 16.07 5.43
N THR A 139 -13.09 15.93 6.17
CA THR A 139 -11.97 16.88 6.15
C THR A 139 -10.78 16.25 5.45
N ASP A 140 -10.24 16.94 4.45
CA ASP A 140 -8.94 16.62 3.87
C ASP A 140 -7.85 17.11 4.83
N GLU A 141 -7.06 16.18 5.34
CA GLU A 141 -5.94 16.42 6.25
C GLU A 141 -4.61 15.98 5.62
N HIS A 142 -4.52 15.94 4.28
CA HIS A 142 -3.39 15.38 3.54
C HIS A 142 -2.03 15.92 4.02
N ARG A 143 -1.97 17.20 4.36
CA ARG A 143 -0.75 17.91 4.81
C ARG A 143 -0.75 18.22 6.32
N GLU A 144 -1.60 17.59 7.10
CA GLU A 144 -1.64 17.79 8.57
C GLU A 144 -0.73 16.81 9.32
N TYR A 145 -0.37 15.68 8.67
CA TYR A 145 0.42 14.61 9.27
C TYR A 145 1.51 14.12 8.34
N GLY A 146 2.71 13.86 8.90
CA GLY A 146 3.68 12.97 8.29
C GLY A 146 3.28 11.50 8.48
N VAL A 147 3.90 10.60 7.72
CA VAL A 147 3.78 9.15 7.91
C VAL A 147 5.14 8.52 7.73
N PHE A 148 5.67 7.88 8.79
CA PHE A 148 6.96 7.20 8.78
C PHE A 148 6.77 5.72 9.07
N ALA A 149 7.26 4.85 8.18
CA ALA A 149 7.16 3.41 8.35
C ALA A 149 8.50 2.83 8.81
N VAL A 150 8.49 2.20 9.99
CA VAL A 150 9.62 1.47 10.57
C VAL A 150 9.32 -0.01 10.42
N GLN A 151 10.04 -0.70 9.52
CA GLN A 151 9.69 -2.03 9.06
C GLN A 151 10.89 -2.98 9.14
N GLY A 152 10.70 -4.16 9.68
CA GLY A 152 11.69 -5.21 9.78
C GLY A 152 11.76 -5.87 11.17
N PRO A 153 12.55 -6.94 11.33
CA PRO A 153 12.63 -7.71 12.58
C PRO A 153 13.01 -6.88 13.82
N ARG A 154 13.74 -5.78 13.63
CA ARG A 154 14.18 -4.89 14.74
C ARG A 154 13.28 -3.66 14.95
N ALA A 155 12.15 -3.55 14.24
CA ALA A 155 11.26 -2.40 14.34
C ALA A 155 10.77 -2.15 15.78
N THR A 156 10.44 -3.22 16.52
CA THR A 156 10.04 -3.12 17.92
C THR A 156 11.14 -2.52 18.80
N ALA A 157 12.40 -2.91 18.60
CA ALA A 157 13.54 -2.39 19.38
C ALA A 157 13.74 -0.88 19.12
N VAL A 158 13.59 -0.44 17.87
CA VAL A 158 13.67 0.98 17.51
C VAL A 158 12.59 1.80 18.23
N LEU A 159 11.33 1.37 18.19
CA LEU A 159 10.26 2.09 18.87
C LEU A 159 10.41 2.07 20.39
N THR A 160 10.81 0.94 20.97
CA THR A 160 11.05 0.81 22.42
C THR A 160 12.15 1.77 22.89
N ALA A 161 13.23 1.93 22.13
CA ALA A 161 14.30 2.88 22.43
C ALA A 161 13.83 4.35 22.46
N LEU A 162 12.74 4.66 21.74
CA LEU A 162 12.10 5.98 21.75
C LEU A 162 10.96 6.10 22.78
N GLY A 163 10.70 5.05 23.58
CA GLY A 163 9.59 5.04 24.53
C GLY A 163 8.19 5.00 23.91
N LEU A 164 8.10 4.60 22.63
CA LEU A 164 6.84 4.50 21.90
C LEU A 164 6.15 3.14 22.14
N PRO A 165 4.81 3.07 22.09
CA PRO A 165 4.08 1.83 22.32
C PRO A 165 4.36 0.80 21.24
N THR A 166 4.60 -0.45 21.64
CA THR A 166 4.90 -1.58 20.76
C THR A 166 4.02 -2.80 21.02
N ASP A 167 3.43 -2.89 22.21
CA ASP A 167 2.54 -4.01 22.59
C ASP A 167 1.13 -3.76 22.03
N MET A 168 0.96 -4.06 20.76
CA MET A 168 -0.32 -3.96 20.08
C MET A 168 -0.45 -5.03 18.98
N GLU A 169 -1.68 -5.50 18.81
CA GLU A 169 -2.01 -6.49 17.77
C GLU A 169 -1.83 -5.89 16.36
N TYR A 170 -1.60 -6.76 15.39
CA TYR A 170 -1.61 -6.37 13.97
C TYR A 170 -2.93 -5.66 13.60
N MET A 171 -2.83 -4.59 12.81
CA MET A 171 -3.95 -3.68 12.46
C MET A 171 -4.57 -2.98 13.68
N ALA A 172 -3.83 -2.79 14.77
CA ALA A 172 -4.19 -1.89 15.86
C ALA A 172 -3.38 -0.59 15.79
N TYR A 173 -3.82 0.42 16.52
CA TYR A 173 -3.07 1.65 16.72
C TYR A 173 -3.25 2.17 18.15
N ALA A 174 -2.32 3.00 18.58
CA ALA A 174 -2.37 3.73 19.83
C ALA A 174 -1.88 5.16 19.62
N ASP A 175 -2.51 6.11 20.30
CA ASP A 175 -1.99 7.47 20.38
C ASP A 175 -1.00 7.53 21.55
N ALA A 176 0.14 8.20 21.37
CA ALA A 176 1.21 8.35 22.34
C ALA A 176 1.68 9.80 22.40
N ASP A 177 2.30 10.17 23.51
CA ASP A 177 3.11 11.38 23.63
C ASP A 177 4.58 11.00 23.48
N TRP A 178 5.29 11.73 22.64
CA TRP A 178 6.74 11.61 22.47
C TRP A 178 7.35 13.01 22.53
N ASP A 179 8.09 13.30 23.56
CA ASP A 179 8.74 14.59 23.80
C ASP A 179 7.75 15.78 23.73
N GLY A 180 6.56 15.61 24.35
CA GLY A 180 5.48 16.60 24.35
C GLY A 180 4.72 16.71 23.02
N ARG A 181 4.92 15.80 22.09
CA ARG A 181 4.29 15.76 20.76
C ARG A 181 3.37 14.55 20.65
N ARG A 182 2.13 14.79 20.22
CA ARG A 182 1.19 13.70 20.00
C ARG A 182 1.50 12.95 18.71
N ILE A 183 1.66 11.63 18.81
CA ILE A 183 1.95 10.74 17.69
C ILE A 183 0.95 9.59 17.71
N ARG A 184 0.41 9.23 16.53
CA ARG A 184 -0.30 7.96 16.37
C ARG A 184 0.69 6.90 15.93
N VAL A 185 0.76 5.79 16.65
CA VAL A 185 1.56 4.62 16.31
C VAL A 185 0.63 3.51 15.85
N CYS A 186 0.80 3.06 14.62
CA CYS A 186 -0.03 2.05 13.96
C CYS A 186 0.79 0.78 13.75
N ARG A 187 0.20 -0.38 14.07
CA ARG A 187 0.82 -1.70 13.84
C ARG A 187 0.46 -2.17 12.42
N THR A 188 0.88 -1.40 11.44
CA THR A 188 0.60 -1.55 10.00
C THR A 188 1.88 -1.51 9.20
N GLY A 189 1.81 -1.84 7.90
CA GLY A 189 2.93 -1.78 6.98
C GLY A 189 2.59 -2.38 5.62
N TYR A 190 3.51 -2.21 4.66
CA TYR A 190 3.34 -2.62 3.26
C TYR A 190 4.55 -3.43 2.73
N THR A 191 5.26 -4.09 3.64
CA THR A 191 6.53 -4.77 3.34
C THR A 191 6.49 -6.28 3.52
N GLY A 192 5.48 -6.79 4.21
CA GLY A 192 5.41 -8.19 4.62
C GLY A 192 6.23 -8.51 5.87
N GLU A 193 6.95 -7.54 6.42
CA GLU A 193 7.69 -7.68 7.66
C GLU A 193 6.90 -7.10 8.84
N HIS A 194 7.35 -7.45 10.06
CA HIS A 194 6.90 -6.81 11.28
C HIS A 194 7.25 -5.32 11.24
N GLY A 195 6.36 -4.45 11.67
CA GLY A 195 6.64 -3.02 11.64
C GLY A 195 5.51 -2.15 12.13
N TYR A 196 5.78 -0.85 12.10
CA TYR A 196 4.89 0.20 12.56
C TYR A 196 4.89 1.36 11.59
N GLU A 197 3.79 2.11 11.57
CA GLU A 197 3.68 3.40 10.90
C GLU A 197 3.36 4.46 11.94
N LEU A 198 4.13 5.56 11.93
CA LEU A 198 4.04 6.66 12.88
C LEU A 198 3.50 7.89 12.18
N LEU A 199 2.45 8.48 12.74
CA LEU A 199 1.79 9.66 12.21
C LEU A 199 1.98 10.85 13.16
N PRO A 200 3.10 11.58 13.09
CA PRO A 200 3.26 12.86 13.77
C PRO A 200 2.46 13.96 13.07
N ARG A 201 2.18 15.06 13.76
CA ARG A 201 1.77 16.29 13.09
C ARG A 201 2.85 16.75 12.10
N TRP A 202 2.45 17.41 11.03
CA TRP A 202 3.37 17.87 9.98
C TRP A 202 4.53 18.71 10.53
N ALA A 203 4.23 19.64 11.45
CA ALA A 203 5.24 20.47 12.10
C ALA A 203 6.20 19.71 13.03
N ASP A 204 5.78 18.53 13.52
CA ASP A 204 6.55 17.68 14.43
C ASP A 204 7.28 16.54 13.71
N ALA A 205 7.15 16.48 12.39
CA ALA A 205 7.67 15.37 11.59
C ALA A 205 9.19 15.28 11.61
N GLU A 206 9.90 16.39 11.45
CA GLU A 206 11.37 16.41 11.37
C GLU A 206 12.06 15.93 12.66
N PRO A 207 11.74 16.43 13.87
CA PRO A 207 12.35 15.93 15.10
C PRO A 207 12.19 14.43 15.28
N LEU A 208 10.98 13.90 15.02
CA LEU A 208 10.73 12.46 15.12
C LEU A 208 11.52 11.67 14.10
N PHE A 209 11.55 12.12 12.84
CA PHE A 209 12.28 11.40 11.79
C PHE A 209 13.78 11.34 12.07
N ARG A 210 14.38 12.42 12.55
CA ARG A 210 15.80 12.45 12.95
C ARG A 210 16.08 11.46 14.06
N ALA A 211 15.23 11.41 15.11
CA ALA A 211 15.35 10.44 16.19
C ALA A 211 15.18 8.99 15.69
N LEU A 212 14.24 8.76 14.77
CA LEU A 212 14.06 7.45 14.13
C LEU A 212 15.28 7.04 13.31
N VAL A 213 15.89 7.94 12.53
CA VAL A 213 17.12 7.67 11.77
C VAL A 213 18.27 7.25 12.70
N GLU A 214 18.45 7.94 13.84
CA GLU A 214 19.44 7.60 14.85
C GLU A 214 19.22 6.19 15.39
N GLN A 215 18.01 5.89 15.84
CA GLN A 215 17.69 4.57 16.41
C GLN A 215 17.73 3.44 15.38
N VAL A 216 17.27 3.68 14.15
CA VAL A 216 17.36 2.70 13.06
C VAL A 216 18.83 2.34 12.78
N ARG A 217 19.72 3.33 12.71
CA ARG A 217 21.17 3.11 12.56
C ARG A 217 21.78 2.37 13.74
N ALA A 218 21.38 2.70 14.97
CA ALA A 218 21.82 2.00 16.19
C ALA A 218 21.42 0.51 16.20
N HIS A 219 20.41 0.15 15.41
CA HIS A 219 19.92 -1.23 15.24
C HIS A 219 20.31 -1.84 13.88
N ASP A 220 21.44 -1.43 13.30
CA ASP A 220 22.00 -1.90 12.02
C ASP A 220 21.04 -1.74 10.83
N GLY A 221 20.10 -0.80 10.90
CA GLY A 221 19.17 -0.45 9.85
C GLY A 221 19.60 0.79 9.07
N GLN A 222 18.72 1.20 8.16
CA GLN A 222 18.97 2.40 7.34
C GLN A 222 17.66 3.02 6.81
N PRO A 223 17.68 4.30 6.39
CA PRO A 223 16.63 4.87 5.58
C PRO A 223 16.45 4.07 4.28
N ALA A 224 15.21 3.91 3.85
CA ALA A 224 14.86 3.18 2.65
C ALA A 224 13.84 3.99 1.81
N GLY A 225 14.04 3.99 0.50
CA GLY A 225 13.22 4.74 -0.43
C GLY A 225 12.13 3.90 -1.10
N LEU A 226 11.35 4.58 -1.98
CA LEU A 226 10.23 3.95 -2.68
C LEU A 226 10.66 2.78 -3.58
N GLY A 227 11.92 2.74 -4.04
CA GLY A 227 12.45 1.61 -4.80
C GLY A 227 12.45 0.32 -3.97
N ALA A 228 12.91 0.38 -2.72
CA ALA A 228 12.85 -0.77 -1.80
C ALA A 228 11.40 -1.11 -1.42
N ARG A 229 10.55 -0.08 -1.17
CA ARG A 229 9.12 -0.29 -0.91
C ARG A 229 8.44 -1.07 -2.04
N ASP A 230 8.74 -0.75 -3.30
CA ASP A 230 8.16 -1.43 -4.47
C ASP A 230 8.63 -2.88 -4.60
N THR A 231 9.92 -3.15 -4.40
CA THR A 231 10.41 -4.55 -4.42
C THR A 231 9.81 -5.39 -3.30
N LEU A 232 9.70 -4.82 -2.08
CA LEU A 232 9.14 -5.49 -0.91
C LEU A 232 7.65 -5.83 -1.09
N ARG A 233 6.83 -4.85 -1.50
CA ARG A 233 5.39 -5.05 -1.71
C ARG A 233 5.13 -6.05 -2.85
N THR A 234 5.95 -6.02 -3.93
CA THR A 234 5.81 -6.93 -5.07
C THR A 234 6.10 -8.38 -4.64
N GLU A 235 7.12 -8.62 -3.81
CA GLU A 235 7.37 -9.95 -3.23
C GLU A 235 6.17 -10.47 -2.41
N MET A 236 5.42 -9.58 -1.78
CA MET A 236 4.20 -9.92 -1.04
C MET A 236 2.96 -10.07 -1.92
N GLY A 237 3.03 -9.63 -3.18
CA GLY A 237 1.85 -9.55 -4.03
C GLY A 237 0.84 -8.50 -3.58
N TYR A 238 1.27 -7.48 -2.81
CA TYR A 238 0.39 -6.39 -2.39
C TYR A 238 0.10 -5.49 -3.59
N PRO A 239 -1.19 -5.18 -3.84
CA PRO A 239 -1.57 -4.35 -4.97
C PRO A 239 -1.09 -2.91 -4.79
N LEU A 240 -0.79 -2.26 -5.91
CA LEU A 240 -0.56 -0.82 -6.00
C LEU A 240 -1.62 -0.23 -6.93
N HIS A 241 -2.34 0.79 -6.47
CA HIS A 241 -3.31 1.50 -7.31
C HIS A 241 -2.61 2.14 -8.54
N GLY A 242 -3.22 2.00 -9.70
CA GLY A 242 -2.62 2.34 -10.99
C GLY A 242 -1.85 1.18 -11.64
N HIS A 243 -1.71 0.05 -10.95
CA HIS A 243 -1.07 -1.19 -11.42
C HIS A 243 -2.02 -2.38 -11.32
N GLU A 244 -2.26 -2.88 -10.12
CA GLU A 244 -3.13 -4.02 -9.83
C GLU A 244 -4.58 -3.62 -9.55
N LEU A 245 -4.82 -2.36 -9.22
CA LEU A 245 -6.14 -1.76 -8.95
C LEU A 245 -6.27 -0.46 -9.73
N SER A 246 -7.43 -0.22 -10.32
CA SER A 246 -7.78 1.02 -11.02
C SER A 246 -9.29 1.08 -11.26
N LEU A 247 -9.77 2.16 -11.89
CA LEU A 247 -11.16 2.24 -12.35
C LEU A 247 -11.54 1.13 -13.37
N GLU A 248 -10.55 0.50 -14.00
CA GLU A 248 -10.74 -0.56 -15.01
C GLU A 248 -10.47 -1.97 -14.46
N ILE A 249 -9.96 -2.04 -13.21
CA ILE A 249 -9.59 -3.29 -12.54
C ILE A 249 -10.36 -3.40 -11.24
N SER A 250 -11.26 -4.38 -11.16
CA SER A 250 -12.09 -4.61 -9.99
C SER A 250 -11.31 -5.28 -8.86
N PRO A 251 -11.81 -5.21 -7.60
CA PRO A 251 -11.26 -5.98 -6.49
C PRO A 251 -11.24 -7.50 -6.73
N MET A 252 -12.16 -8.01 -7.55
CA MET A 252 -12.24 -9.45 -7.87
C MET A 252 -11.07 -9.86 -8.77
N GLN A 253 -10.79 -9.06 -9.81
CA GLN A 253 -9.64 -9.29 -10.68
C GLN A 253 -8.31 -9.22 -9.90
N ALA A 254 -8.19 -8.25 -8.98
CA ALA A 254 -7.01 -8.04 -8.13
C ALA A 254 -6.89 -9.02 -6.95
N ARG A 255 -7.80 -10.00 -6.81
CA ARG A 255 -7.87 -10.94 -5.66
C ARG A 255 -8.04 -10.26 -4.30
N CYS A 256 -8.64 -9.07 -4.29
CA CYS A 256 -8.99 -8.31 -3.08
C CYS A 256 -10.42 -8.58 -2.59
N GLY A 257 -11.10 -9.59 -3.10
CA GLY A 257 -12.47 -9.96 -2.70
C GLY A 257 -12.65 -10.26 -1.20
N TRP A 258 -11.56 -10.55 -0.47
CA TRP A 258 -11.53 -10.69 0.98
C TRP A 258 -11.79 -9.37 1.73
N ALA A 259 -11.50 -8.23 1.09
CA ALA A 259 -11.73 -6.89 1.60
C ALA A 259 -13.13 -6.37 1.27
N ILE A 260 -14.08 -7.26 0.93
CA ILE A 260 -15.46 -6.93 0.65
C ILE A 260 -16.38 -7.53 1.70
N GLY A 261 -17.19 -6.69 2.31
CA GLY A 261 -18.22 -7.08 3.27
C GLY A 261 -19.51 -7.56 2.56
N TRP A 262 -19.47 -8.70 1.89
CA TRP A 262 -20.57 -9.23 1.06
C TRP A 262 -21.94 -9.30 1.77
N LYS A 263 -21.94 -9.39 3.09
CA LYS A 263 -23.17 -9.44 3.90
C LYS A 263 -23.73 -8.06 4.25
N LYS A 264 -23.01 -6.99 3.96
CA LYS A 264 -23.49 -5.62 4.19
C LYS A 264 -24.70 -5.33 3.29
N PRO A 265 -25.64 -4.53 3.75
CA PRO A 265 -26.79 -4.15 2.91
C PRO A 265 -26.35 -3.35 1.68
N GLU A 266 -25.35 -2.48 1.84
CA GLU A 266 -24.88 -1.59 0.79
C GLU A 266 -23.38 -1.25 0.94
N PHE A 267 -22.76 -0.93 -0.17
CA PHE A 267 -21.49 -0.22 -0.34
C PHE A 267 -21.38 0.19 -1.82
N TRP A 268 -20.53 1.14 -2.10
CA TRP A 268 -20.37 1.62 -3.48
C TRP A 268 -19.83 0.53 -4.41
N GLY A 269 -20.47 0.38 -5.57
CA GLY A 269 -20.14 -0.66 -6.55
C GLY A 269 -20.68 -2.06 -6.23
N LYS A 270 -21.47 -2.24 -5.15
CA LYS A 270 -21.93 -3.56 -4.69
C LYS A 270 -22.61 -4.38 -5.80
N ALA A 271 -23.56 -3.80 -6.53
CA ALA A 271 -24.32 -4.53 -7.55
C ALA A 271 -23.42 -5.07 -8.67
N ALA A 272 -22.49 -4.26 -9.16
CA ALA A 272 -21.54 -4.65 -10.18
C ALA A 272 -20.59 -5.76 -9.68
N LEU A 273 -20.09 -5.63 -8.45
CA LEU A 273 -19.19 -6.63 -7.85
C LEU A 273 -19.90 -7.96 -7.53
N GLU A 274 -21.18 -7.94 -7.15
CA GLU A 274 -21.99 -9.16 -6.98
C GLU A 274 -22.24 -9.84 -8.33
N GLN A 275 -22.48 -9.08 -9.39
CA GLN A 275 -22.61 -9.61 -10.75
C GLN A 275 -21.30 -10.25 -11.21
N GLU A 276 -20.16 -9.56 -11.06
CA GLU A 276 -18.83 -10.10 -11.42
C GLU A 276 -18.49 -11.35 -10.58
N LYS A 277 -18.81 -11.34 -9.29
CA LYS A 277 -18.61 -12.50 -8.42
C LYS A 277 -19.38 -13.73 -8.89
N SER A 278 -20.60 -13.55 -9.37
CA SER A 278 -21.43 -14.64 -9.85
C SER A 278 -21.01 -15.16 -11.24
N ALA A 279 -20.54 -14.27 -12.12
CA ALA A 279 -20.06 -14.61 -13.45
C ALA A 279 -18.60 -15.14 -13.47
N GLY A 280 -17.81 -14.79 -12.46
CA GLY A 280 -16.37 -14.89 -12.45
C GLY A 280 -15.70 -13.67 -13.11
N PRO A 281 -14.54 -13.22 -12.59
CA PRO A 281 -13.80 -12.13 -13.20
C PRO A 281 -13.20 -12.54 -14.56
N ARG A 282 -13.20 -11.65 -15.54
CA ARG A 282 -12.61 -11.90 -16.87
C ARG A 282 -11.09 -12.09 -16.85
N ARG A 283 -10.40 -11.50 -15.87
CA ARG A 283 -8.97 -11.62 -15.62
C ARG A 283 -8.74 -11.87 -14.15
N ILE A 284 -7.61 -12.44 -13.83
CA ILE A 284 -7.22 -12.69 -12.43
C ILE A 284 -5.74 -12.39 -12.21
N LEU A 285 -5.45 -11.74 -11.09
CA LEU A 285 -4.08 -11.43 -10.69
C LEU A 285 -3.38 -12.70 -10.20
N LEU A 286 -2.25 -13.01 -10.85
CA LEU A 286 -1.34 -14.09 -10.46
C LEU A 286 0.10 -13.56 -10.42
N GLY A 287 0.99 -14.33 -9.82
CA GLY A 287 2.41 -14.07 -9.82
C GLY A 287 3.12 -14.78 -10.96
N LEU A 288 4.19 -14.18 -11.46
CA LEU A 288 5.11 -14.77 -12.42
C LEU A 288 6.52 -14.81 -11.83
N LYS A 289 7.15 -15.96 -11.87
CA LYS A 289 8.51 -16.21 -11.42
C LYS A 289 9.37 -16.54 -12.62
N ALA A 290 10.36 -15.71 -12.92
CA ALA A 290 11.23 -15.92 -14.07
C ALA A 290 12.06 -17.22 -13.88
N LEU A 291 12.03 -18.07 -14.89
CA LEU A 291 12.84 -19.30 -14.99
C LEU A 291 14.17 -19.03 -15.68
N ASP A 292 14.20 -18.01 -16.53
CA ASP A 292 15.41 -17.56 -17.22
C ASP A 292 15.91 -16.24 -16.61
N ARG A 293 17.18 -15.93 -16.86
CA ARG A 293 17.78 -14.67 -16.43
C ARG A 293 17.13 -13.48 -17.12
N GLY A 294 16.47 -12.60 -16.37
CA GLY A 294 15.81 -11.41 -16.86
C GLY A 294 15.08 -10.66 -15.74
N VAL A 295 14.67 -9.43 -16.04
CA VAL A 295 13.90 -8.59 -15.13
C VAL A 295 12.60 -8.23 -15.80
N LEU A 296 11.51 -8.61 -15.17
CA LEU A 296 10.15 -8.28 -15.58
C LEU A 296 9.82 -6.83 -15.21
N ARG A 297 8.94 -6.20 -15.99
CA ARG A 297 8.45 -4.83 -15.79
C ARG A 297 6.95 -4.78 -16.06
N GLN A 298 6.31 -3.69 -15.64
CA GLN A 298 4.92 -3.39 -16.01
C GLN A 298 4.73 -3.29 -17.52
N GLY A 299 3.54 -3.65 -18.02
CA GLY A 299 3.11 -3.46 -19.41
C GLY A 299 3.73 -4.45 -20.38
N GLN A 300 4.21 -5.62 -19.91
CA GLN A 300 4.75 -6.65 -20.77
C GLN A 300 3.69 -7.71 -21.06
N THR A 301 3.53 -8.08 -22.34
CA THR A 301 2.58 -9.09 -22.76
C THR A 301 2.99 -10.47 -22.25
N VAL A 302 2.04 -11.16 -21.62
CA VAL A 302 2.16 -12.57 -21.24
C VAL A 302 1.58 -13.43 -22.35
N LEU A 303 2.27 -14.51 -22.72
CA LEU A 303 1.92 -15.37 -23.83
C LEU A 303 1.90 -16.83 -23.35
N ARG A 304 0.98 -17.59 -23.94
CA ARG A 304 0.94 -19.07 -23.87
C ARG A 304 0.84 -19.62 -25.28
N ASP A 305 1.75 -20.49 -25.65
CA ASP A 305 1.82 -21.09 -27.01
C ASP A 305 1.83 -20.01 -28.13
N GLY A 306 2.48 -18.88 -27.85
CA GLY A 306 2.58 -17.74 -28.77
C GLY A 306 1.37 -16.80 -28.79
N ALA A 307 0.25 -17.13 -28.15
CA ALA A 307 -0.95 -16.29 -28.08
C ALA A 307 -0.93 -15.39 -26.82
N PRO A 308 -1.33 -14.12 -26.91
CA PRO A 308 -1.49 -13.24 -25.74
C PRO A 308 -2.56 -13.78 -24.77
N VAL A 309 -2.24 -13.82 -23.48
CA VAL A 309 -3.11 -14.31 -22.40
C VAL A 309 -3.15 -13.39 -21.21
N GLY A 310 -2.57 -12.21 -21.31
CA GLY A 310 -2.58 -11.21 -20.25
C GLY A 310 -1.39 -10.25 -20.32
N GLU A 311 -1.23 -9.47 -19.25
CA GLU A 311 -0.21 -8.43 -19.14
C GLU A 311 0.34 -8.33 -17.72
N THR A 312 1.62 -8.04 -17.59
CA THR A 312 2.25 -7.75 -16.29
C THR A 312 1.82 -6.39 -15.77
N THR A 313 1.36 -6.32 -14.53
CA THR A 313 0.95 -5.08 -13.87
C THR A 313 2.07 -4.46 -13.04
N SER A 314 2.95 -5.30 -12.49
CA SER A 314 4.17 -4.90 -11.80
C SER A 314 5.26 -5.91 -12.07
N GLY A 315 6.51 -5.48 -12.00
CA GLY A 315 7.63 -6.42 -12.18
C GLY A 315 8.95 -5.85 -11.69
N THR A 316 9.74 -6.72 -11.05
CA THR A 316 11.03 -6.34 -10.47
C THR A 316 11.99 -7.52 -10.41
N PHE A 317 13.24 -7.24 -10.12
CA PHE A 317 14.17 -8.24 -9.60
C PHE A 317 13.94 -8.36 -8.09
N SER A 318 13.67 -9.56 -7.59
CA SER A 318 13.52 -9.79 -6.15
C SER A 318 14.90 -9.90 -5.49
N PRO A 319 15.26 -8.98 -4.58
CA PRO A 319 16.51 -9.10 -3.85
C PRO A 319 16.55 -10.29 -2.88
N THR A 320 15.38 -10.74 -2.40
CA THR A 320 15.28 -11.92 -1.54
C THR A 320 15.49 -13.21 -2.32
N LEU A 321 14.85 -13.35 -3.48
CA LEU A 321 14.81 -14.60 -4.27
C LEU A 321 15.90 -14.68 -5.34
N GLN A 322 16.54 -13.55 -5.67
CA GLN A 322 17.62 -13.42 -6.65
C GLN A 322 17.22 -13.76 -8.11
N PHE A 323 15.95 -13.57 -8.44
CA PHE A 323 15.43 -13.69 -9.82
C PHE A 323 14.29 -12.69 -10.06
N GLY A 324 13.87 -12.57 -11.33
CA GLY A 324 12.77 -11.69 -11.74
C GLY A 324 11.41 -12.21 -11.28
N ILE A 325 10.60 -11.33 -10.71
CA ILE A 325 9.18 -11.61 -10.36
C ILE A 325 8.29 -10.56 -10.97
N ALA A 326 7.02 -10.91 -11.22
CA ALA A 326 5.99 -9.96 -11.64
C ALA A 326 4.63 -10.35 -11.07
N LEU A 327 3.76 -9.35 -10.96
CA LEU A 327 2.32 -9.55 -10.88
C LEU A 327 1.75 -9.36 -12.29
N ALA A 328 0.76 -10.16 -12.64
CA ALA A 328 0.13 -10.11 -13.96
C ALA A 328 -1.37 -10.37 -13.87
N LEU A 329 -2.15 -9.63 -14.65
CA LEU A 329 -3.56 -9.93 -14.91
C LEU A 329 -3.62 -10.89 -16.09
N LEU A 330 -4.05 -12.13 -15.83
CA LEU A 330 -4.20 -13.17 -16.82
C LEU A 330 -5.67 -13.41 -17.13
N ASP A 331 -5.97 -13.63 -18.42
CA ASP A 331 -7.31 -13.94 -18.89
C ASP A 331 -7.78 -15.29 -18.33
N THR A 332 -8.94 -15.30 -17.68
CA THR A 332 -9.49 -16.52 -17.07
C THR A 332 -9.84 -17.60 -18.09
N ASP A 333 -10.24 -17.20 -19.29
CA ASP A 333 -10.56 -18.12 -20.40
C ASP A 333 -9.33 -18.89 -20.90
N ALA A 334 -8.13 -18.38 -20.66
CA ALA A 334 -6.89 -19.10 -21.00
C ALA A 334 -6.63 -20.35 -20.14
N GLY A 335 -7.38 -20.53 -19.03
CA GLY A 335 -7.28 -21.69 -18.15
C GLY A 335 -5.88 -21.89 -17.56
N ILE A 336 -5.21 -20.77 -17.21
CA ILE A 336 -3.86 -20.80 -16.63
C ILE A 336 -3.95 -20.95 -15.12
N GLU A 337 -3.35 -22.02 -14.62
CA GLU A 337 -3.30 -22.32 -13.20
C GLU A 337 -1.87 -22.21 -12.66
N PRO A 338 -1.68 -21.98 -11.36
CA PRO A 338 -0.37 -22.03 -10.73
C PRO A 338 0.37 -23.33 -11.02
N GLY A 339 1.68 -23.23 -11.34
CA GLY A 339 2.53 -24.29 -11.84
C GLY A 339 2.61 -24.38 -13.37
N ALA A 340 1.76 -23.66 -14.11
CA ALA A 340 1.87 -23.56 -15.55
C ALA A 340 3.08 -22.71 -15.97
N GLU A 341 3.70 -23.02 -17.11
CA GLU A 341 4.68 -22.17 -17.75
C GLU A 341 4.01 -21.22 -18.77
N VAL A 342 4.47 -19.99 -18.77
CA VAL A 342 4.11 -18.93 -19.73
C VAL A 342 5.38 -18.20 -20.18
N GLU A 343 5.26 -17.42 -21.24
CA GLU A 343 6.33 -16.55 -21.71
C GLU A 343 5.95 -15.08 -21.52
N VAL A 344 6.91 -14.24 -21.19
CA VAL A 344 6.74 -12.78 -21.14
C VAL A 344 7.59 -12.15 -22.24
N ASP A 345 6.97 -11.26 -23.03
CA ASP A 345 7.69 -10.51 -24.07
C ASP A 345 8.48 -9.37 -23.45
N VAL A 346 9.77 -9.55 -23.31
CA VAL A 346 10.69 -8.53 -22.83
C VAL A 346 11.44 -7.92 -24.01
N ARG A 347 10.84 -6.92 -24.65
CA ARG A 347 11.42 -6.22 -25.83
C ARG A 347 11.79 -7.18 -26.99
N GLY A 348 10.88 -8.09 -27.33
CA GLY A 348 11.06 -9.08 -28.39
C GLY A 348 11.81 -10.35 -27.98
N ARG A 349 12.30 -10.43 -26.75
CA ARG A 349 12.86 -11.65 -26.18
C ARG A 349 11.78 -12.35 -25.33
N ARG A 350 11.58 -13.64 -25.53
CA ARG A 350 10.70 -14.48 -24.73
C ARG A 350 11.40 -14.91 -23.46
N LEU A 351 10.87 -14.51 -22.32
CA LEU A 351 11.35 -14.90 -20.99
C LEU A 351 10.37 -15.94 -20.42
N ARG A 352 10.81 -17.15 -20.19
CA ARG A 352 9.96 -18.19 -19.58
C ARG A 352 9.73 -17.89 -18.10
N CYS A 353 8.49 -18.08 -17.67
CA CYS A 353 8.06 -17.83 -16.30
C CYS A 353 7.14 -18.97 -15.81
N GLU A 354 7.27 -19.31 -14.54
CA GLU A 354 6.33 -20.15 -13.82
C GLU A 354 5.22 -19.25 -13.23
N VAL A 355 3.96 -19.64 -13.42
CA VAL A 355 2.82 -18.97 -12.78
C VAL A 355 2.69 -19.44 -11.34
N VAL A 356 2.58 -18.52 -10.40
CA VAL A 356 2.50 -18.81 -8.96
C VAL A 356 1.37 -18.01 -8.30
N ARG A 357 0.97 -18.40 -7.11
CA ARG A 357 0.10 -17.59 -6.25
C ARG A 357 0.97 -16.72 -5.34
N PRO A 358 0.84 -15.37 -5.35
CA PRO A 358 1.47 -14.56 -4.32
C PRO A 358 0.96 -14.92 -2.90
N PRO A 359 1.77 -14.70 -1.86
CA PRO A 359 3.08 -14.03 -1.87
C PRO A 359 4.19 -14.91 -2.44
N PHE A 360 5.27 -14.27 -2.93
CA PHE A 360 6.47 -14.97 -3.40
C PHE A 360 7.40 -15.38 -2.26
N VAL A 361 7.28 -14.73 -1.11
CA VAL A 361 8.06 -14.96 0.11
C VAL A 361 7.11 -15.09 1.31
N ASP A 362 7.58 -15.71 2.40
CA ASP A 362 6.79 -15.83 3.62
C ASP A 362 6.51 -14.47 4.27
N THR A 363 5.27 -14.29 4.75
CA THR A 363 4.88 -13.09 5.51
C THR A 363 5.29 -13.22 6.97
N LYS A 364 5.76 -12.11 7.57
CA LYS A 364 6.18 -11.99 8.97
C LYS A 364 5.50 -10.80 9.67
N THR A 365 4.33 -10.42 9.22
CA THR A 365 3.60 -9.26 9.74
C THR A 365 2.97 -9.47 11.11
N LYS A 366 2.73 -10.71 11.51
CA LYS A 366 2.10 -11.11 12.78
C LYS A 366 3.10 -11.54 13.81
#